data_22fb774f6a6e7211ccdf5eb63e819e23
#
_entry.id   22fb774f6a6e7211ccdf5eb63e819e23
#
_cell.length_a   1.000
_cell.length_b   1.000
_cell.length_c   1.000
_cell.angle_alpha   90.00
_cell.angle_beta   90.00
_cell.angle_gamma   90.00
#
_symmetry.space_group_name_H-M   'P 1'
#
loop_
_entity.id
_entity.type
_entity.pdbx_description
1 polymer ?
#
loop_
_entity_poly.entity_id
_entity_poly.type
_entity_poly.pdbx_seq_one_letter_code
_entity_poly.pdbx_strand_id
1 'polypeptide(L)'
;MRAIALYSTLFVLIAGALVIVAIHGGTNYAREFVDGYEHSIVRPSKEQQEHEPAAHTTGWTFSHRTQGRNYGLTEEQCNVAFPHLYREIDRAVQHRKDKWGNITPDELETAWRGDGIVRAQIHDNQLYIIDAHGVVDHNHRPRTVATLHSLHRAISAFQGKLPDIEFTFTVHDAALPDSNGNETTWAYTRREHQEKLWLMPDFGLWGWPDVGLRSFAELQEVLEHEEDEFVDKEPKLVWRGSVAVGSKDVRHGLVDHSKGKSWSDVQTLDWANSTNIQERLLSMQDHCSYMFVAQTEGNTYSGRLKYLLNCHSVLFSHDLEWLELYHHLMKKSGPDQNYIRVKRDFSDLASTMDRFSRPANYLQAQKIADNARRTFRERYLTPAAEACYWRAMIRGWSEVQDFQPEFWEEVTEYDKVKKKEVQKRKPRGAPFESYAIMEEVDWQLPAKARKMCIDE
;
A
#
# COMPACT_ATOMS: atom_id res chain seq x y z
N MET A 1 -39.52 -71.08 9.54
CA MET A 1 -39.25 -70.47 8.20
C MET A 1 -40.12 -69.30 7.82
N ARG A 2 -41.35 -69.11 8.34
CA ARG A 2 -42.21 -67.89 7.98
C ARG A 2 -41.78 -66.59 8.65
N ALA A 3 -41.15 -66.63 9.82
CA ALA A 3 -40.68 -65.42 10.52
C ALA A 3 -39.43 -64.76 9.87
N ILE A 4 -38.52 -65.53 9.34
CA ILE A 4 -37.26 -65.03 8.71
C ILE A 4 -37.59 -64.33 7.38
N ALA A 5 -38.61 -64.82 6.62
CA ALA A 5 -39.03 -64.17 5.37
C ALA A 5 -39.70 -62.81 5.60
N LEU A 6 -40.40 -62.60 6.76
CA LEU A 6 -41.04 -61.35 7.09
C LEU A 6 -40.04 -60.23 7.49
N TYR A 7 -38.96 -60.62 8.18
CA TYR A 7 -37.89 -59.66 8.57
C TYR A 7 -37.01 -59.24 7.40
N SER A 8 -36.78 -60.13 6.44
CA SER A 8 -36.01 -59.81 5.23
C SER A 8 -36.77 -58.86 4.30
N THR A 9 -38.10 -59.06 4.14
CA THR A 9 -38.95 -58.15 3.33
C THR A 9 -39.10 -56.77 3.99
N LEU A 10 -39.23 -56.71 5.34
CA LEU A 10 -39.32 -55.45 6.06
C LEU A 10 -38.01 -54.66 5.97
N PHE A 11 -36.84 -55.31 6.04
CA PHE A 11 -35.55 -54.71 5.93
C PHE A 11 -35.29 -54.13 4.53
N VAL A 12 -35.68 -54.80 3.47
CA VAL A 12 -35.57 -54.32 2.09
C VAL A 12 -36.51 -53.11 1.85
N LEU A 13 -37.69 -53.08 2.44
CA LEU A 13 -38.63 -51.97 2.32
C LEU A 13 -38.12 -50.73 3.09
N ILE A 14 -37.54 -50.91 4.28
CA ILE A 14 -36.96 -49.81 5.06
C ILE A 14 -35.70 -49.25 4.38
N ALA A 15 -34.84 -50.12 3.86
CA ALA A 15 -33.66 -49.71 3.11
C ALA A 15 -34.02 -48.96 1.81
N GLY A 16 -35.09 -49.42 1.10
CA GLY A 16 -35.61 -48.75 -0.08
C GLY A 16 -36.23 -47.40 0.24
N ALA A 17 -36.97 -47.27 1.33
CA ALA A 17 -37.53 -45.99 1.79
C ALA A 17 -36.43 -44.97 2.20
N LEU A 18 -35.37 -45.42 2.88
CA LEU A 18 -34.23 -44.58 3.25
C LEU A 18 -33.45 -44.09 2.02
N VAL A 19 -33.30 -44.90 0.98
CA VAL A 19 -32.67 -44.52 -0.28
C VAL A 19 -33.54 -43.49 -1.02
N ILE A 20 -34.85 -43.67 -1.04
CA ILE A 20 -35.76 -42.74 -1.69
C ILE A 20 -35.78 -41.39 -0.94
N VAL A 21 -35.79 -41.38 0.39
CA VAL A 21 -35.70 -40.14 1.21
C VAL A 21 -34.33 -39.47 1.00
N ALA A 22 -33.24 -40.21 0.91
CA ALA A 22 -31.93 -39.63 0.63
C ALA A 22 -31.83 -39.02 -0.79
N ILE A 23 -32.44 -39.66 -1.79
CA ILE A 23 -32.46 -39.12 -3.16
C ILE A 23 -33.41 -37.92 -3.28
N HIS A 24 -34.59 -37.95 -2.70
CA HIS A 24 -35.54 -36.82 -2.77
C HIS A 24 -35.20 -35.69 -1.82
N GLY A 25 -34.63 -35.96 -0.64
CA GLY A 25 -34.13 -34.98 0.28
C GLY A 25 -32.89 -34.23 -0.30
N GLY A 26 -32.00 -35.00 -0.94
CA GLY A 26 -30.80 -34.45 -1.60
C GLY A 26 -31.11 -33.53 -2.78
N THR A 27 -32.15 -33.86 -3.56
CA THR A 27 -32.60 -33.03 -4.70
C THR A 27 -33.28 -31.74 -4.28
N ASN A 28 -34.02 -31.75 -3.16
CA ASN A 28 -34.62 -30.52 -2.62
C ASN A 28 -33.54 -29.61 -2.00
N TYR A 29 -32.57 -30.14 -1.28
CA TYR A 29 -31.44 -29.37 -0.79
C TYR A 29 -30.58 -28.81 -1.93
N ALA A 30 -30.33 -29.58 -2.98
CA ALA A 30 -29.62 -29.10 -4.16
C ALA A 30 -30.42 -28.02 -4.92
N ARG A 31 -31.77 -28.12 -5.00
CA ARG A 31 -32.59 -27.07 -5.61
C ARG A 31 -32.62 -25.79 -4.79
N GLU A 32 -32.81 -25.85 -3.47
CA GLU A 32 -32.72 -24.64 -2.62
C GLU A 32 -31.33 -24.00 -2.67
N PHE A 33 -30.26 -24.81 -2.82
CA PHE A 33 -28.93 -24.27 -2.97
C PHE A 33 -28.71 -23.60 -4.33
N VAL A 34 -29.27 -24.14 -5.40
CA VAL A 34 -29.17 -23.56 -6.75
C VAL A 34 -30.08 -22.32 -6.89
N ASP A 35 -31.32 -22.36 -6.37
CA ASP A 35 -32.21 -21.20 -6.38
C ASP A 35 -31.71 -20.07 -5.48
N GLY A 36 -31.08 -20.39 -4.34
CA GLY A 36 -30.40 -19.40 -3.48
C GLY A 36 -29.18 -18.79 -4.13
N TYR A 37 -28.49 -19.53 -5.02
CA TYR A 37 -27.33 -19.06 -5.75
C TYR A 37 -27.72 -18.17 -6.95
N GLU A 38 -28.83 -18.48 -7.64
CA GLU A 38 -29.30 -17.65 -8.76
C GLU A 38 -29.87 -16.29 -8.32
N HIS A 39 -30.40 -16.17 -7.11
CA HIS A 39 -30.84 -14.87 -6.57
C HIS A 39 -29.74 -14.04 -5.97
N SER A 40 -28.52 -14.60 -5.76
CA SER A 40 -27.36 -13.88 -5.25
C SER A 40 -26.42 -13.39 -6.36
N ILE A 41 -26.64 -13.76 -7.61
CA ILE A 41 -25.89 -13.23 -8.75
C ILE A 41 -26.52 -11.88 -9.12
N VAL A 42 -26.12 -10.83 -8.44
CA VAL A 42 -26.20 -9.48 -8.99
C VAL A 42 -25.36 -9.52 -10.27
N ARG A 43 -26.02 -9.55 -11.43
CA ARG A 43 -25.30 -9.38 -12.71
C ARG A 43 -24.59 -8.04 -12.63
N PRO A 44 -23.25 -7.98 -12.78
CA PRO A 44 -22.59 -6.70 -12.87
C PRO A 44 -23.22 -5.94 -14.03
N SER A 45 -23.55 -4.67 -13.81
CA SER A 45 -24.00 -3.77 -14.85
C SER A 45 -22.95 -3.81 -15.99
N LYS A 46 -23.39 -3.67 -17.22
CA LYS A 46 -22.54 -3.75 -18.44
C LYS A 46 -21.37 -2.72 -18.47
N GLU A 47 -21.26 -1.88 -17.46
CA GLU A 47 -20.25 -0.83 -17.33
C GLU A 47 -18.96 -1.23 -16.58
N GLN A 48 -18.85 -2.48 -16.12
CA GLN A 48 -17.62 -2.99 -15.48
C GLN A 48 -17.05 -4.22 -16.21
N GLN A 49 -17.09 -4.24 -17.54
CA GLN A 49 -16.11 -5.02 -18.26
C GLN A 49 -14.81 -4.23 -18.23
N GLU A 50 -13.98 -4.49 -17.20
CA GLU A 50 -12.57 -4.17 -17.24
C GLU A 50 -12.04 -4.73 -18.57
N HIS A 51 -11.56 -3.86 -19.44
CA HIS A 51 -10.77 -4.27 -20.59
C HIS A 51 -9.55 -5.02 -20.03
N GLU A 52 -9.57 -6.34 -20.08
CA GLU A 52 -8.33 -7.11 -20.02
C GLU A 52 -7.44 -6.57 -21.14
N PRO A 53 -6.27 -6.00 -20.85
CA PRO A 53 -5.37 -5.57 -21.90
C PRO A 53 -5.03 -6.82 -22.72
N ALA A 54 -5.20 -6.74 -24.04
CA ALA A 54 -4.88 -7.81 -24.95
C ALA A 54 -3.44 -8.28 -24.64
N ALA A 55 -3.30 -9.49 -24.13
CA ALA A 55 -2.01 -10.10 -23.80
C ALA A 55 -1.23 -10.28 -25.11
N HIS A 56 -0.32 -9.36 -25.39
CA HIS A 56 0.70 -9.60 -26.39
C HIS A 56 1.61 -10.71 -25.86
N THR A 57 1.44 -11.90 -26.38
CA THR A 57 2.10 -13.13 -25.99
C THR A 57 3.58 -13.09 -26.33
N THR A 58 4.38 -12.48 -25.48
CA THR A 58 5.85 -12.54 -25.60
C THR A 58 6.43 -13.80 -24.95
N GLY A 59 5.60 -14.70 -24.38
CA GLY A 59 6.08 -15.84 -23.60
C GLY A 59 6.78 -15.45 -22.30
N TRP A 60 6.89 -14.14 -21.99
CA TRP A 60 7.49 -13.67 -20.75
C TRP A 60 6.50 -13.77 -19.59
N THR A 61 6.97 -14.26 -18.44
CA THR A 61 6.18 -14.35 -17.21
C THR A 61 6.95 -13.73 -16.06
N PHE A 62 6.24 -13.04 -15.17
CA PHE A 62 6.82 -12.47 -13.97
C PHE A 62 7.10 -13.56 -12.93
N SER A 63 8.28 -13.50 -12.32
CA SER A 63 8.64 -14.26 -11.13
C SER A 63 9.26 -13.32 -10.11
N HIS A 64 8.72 -13.26 -8.89
CA HIS A 64 9.25 -12.39 -7.84
C HIS A 64 10.71 -12.68 -7.51
N ARG A 65 11.15 -13.94 -7.57
CA ARG A 65 12.52 -14.36 -7.25
C ARG A 65 13.56 -13.81 -8.22
N THR A 66 13.21 -13.66 -9.48
CA THR A 66 14.15 -13.18 -10.52
C THR A 66 13.86 -11.77 -11.00
N GLN A 67 12.60 -11.32 -10.89
CA GLN A 67 12.14 -10.03 -11.41
C GLN A 67 11.62 -9.07 -10.32
N GLY A 68 11.46 -9.54 -9.08
CA GLY A 68 10.90 -8.73 -7.99
C GLY A 68 11.70 -7.45 -7.67
N ARG A 69 12.99 -7.43 -8.02
CA ARG A 69 13.88 -6.26 -7.90
C ARG A 69 14.30 -5.68 -9.25
N ASN A 70 13.63 -6.05 -10.34
CA ASN A 70 13.92 -5.49 -11.65
C ASN A 70 13.19 -4.15 -11.82
N TYR A 71 13.85 -3.07 -11.48
CA TYR A 71 13.33 -1.71 -11.61
C TYR A 71 13.17 -1.27 -13.08
N GLY A 72 13.81 -1.95 -14.01
CA GLY A 72 13.83 -1.62 -15.45
C GLY A 72 12.82 -2.38 -16.29
N LEU A 73 11.80 -3.03 -15.72
CA LEU A 73 10.75 -3.68 -16.50
C LEU A 73 10.13 -2.71 -17.53
N THR A 74 9.90 -3.20 -18.75
CA THR A 74 9.20 -2.40 -19.76
C THR A 74 7.74 -2.18 -19.38
N GLU A 75 7.04 -1.30 -20.08
CA GLU A 75 5.63 -1.05 -19.84
C GLU A 75 4.78 -2.31 -20.07
N GLU A 76 5.05 -3.05 -21.14
CA GLU A 76 4.37 -4.31 -21.44
C GLU A 76 4.63 -5.36 -20.34
N GLN A 77 5.88 -5.45 -19.87
CA GLN A 77 6.22 -6.33 -18.76
C GLN A 77 5.53 -5.91 -17.45
N CYS A 78 5.46 -4.61 -17.17
CA CYS A 78 4.74 -4.09 -16.02
C CYS A 78 3.24 -4.44 -16.07
N ASN A 79 2.61 -4.29 -17.24
CA ASN A 79 1.19 -4.59 -17.44
C ASN A 79 0.89 -6.10 -17.29
N VAL A 80 1.77 -6.96 -17.80
CA VAL A 80 1.67 -8.42 -17.63
C VAL A 80 1.92 -8.84 -16.17
N ALA A 81 2.93 -8.25 -15.52
CA ALA A 81 3.27 -8.57 -14.14
C ALA A 81 2.21 -8.09 -13.16
N PHE A 82 1.65 -6.90 -13.35
CA PHE A 82 0.85 -6.16 -12.38
C PHE A 82 -0.46 -5.60 -12.96
N PRO A 83 -1.33 -6.41 -13.54
CA PRO A 83 -2.50 -5.96 -14.32
C PRO A 83 -3.50 -5.12 -13.51
N HIS A 84 -3.55 -5.27 -12.19
CA HIS A 84 -4.48 -4.55 -11.31
C HIS A 84 -3.80 -3.44 -10.50
N LEU A 85 -2.54 -3.15 -10.74
CA LEU A 85 -1.76 -2.22 -9.93
C LEU A 85 -2.23 -0.76 -10.06
N TYR A 86 -2.71 -0.36 -11.25
CA TYR A 86 -2.85 1.04 -11.65
C TYR A 86 -4.23 1.65 -11.37
N ARG A 87 -5.13 0.92 -10.73
CA ARG A 87 -6.53 1.33 -10.49
C ARG A 87 -6.67 2.75 -9.90
N GLU A 88 -5.80 3.15 -8.97
CA GLU A 88 -5.86 4.48 -8.37
C GLU A 88 -5.36 5.58 -9.32
N ILE A 89 -4.45 5.25 -10.21
CA ILE A 89 -4.01 6.15 -11.29
C ILE A 89 -5.15 6.35 -12.28
N ASP A 90 -5.74 5.25 -12.76
CA ASP A 90 -6.86 5.27 -13.71
C ASP A 90 -8.04 6.06 -13.15
N ARG A 91 -8.37 5.86 -11.85
CA ARG A 91 -9.37 6.64 -11.13
C ARG A 91 -9.04 8.14 -11.17
N ALA A 92 -7.81 8.52 -10.88
CA ALA A 92 -7.42 9.93 -10.81
C ALA A 92 -7.44 10.60 -12.19
N VAL A 93 -6.97 9.92 -13.21
CA VAL A 93 -7.05 10.36 -14.63
C VAL A 93 -8.50 10.54 -15.04
N GLN A 94 -9.34 9.53 -14.81
CA GLN A 94 -10.75 9.58 -15.19
C GLN A 94 -11.50 10.69 -14.45
N HIS A 95 -11.24 10.83 -13.15
CA HIS A 95 -11.85 11.89 -12.35
C HIS A 95 -11.51 13.30 -12.89
N ARG A 96 -10.24 13.50 -13.30
CA ARG A 96 -9.84 14.76 -13.94
C ARG A 96 -10.60 15.00 -15.24
N LYS A 97 -10.61 14.01 -16.12
CA LYS A 97 -11.30 14.11 -17.43
C LYS A 97 -12.80 14.41 -17.27
N ASP A 98 -13.45 13.82 -16.26
CA ASP A 98 -14.90 13.93 -16.09
C ASP A 98 -15.35 15.18 -15.34
N LYS A 99 -14.59 15.63 -14.33
CA LYS A 99 -15.10 16.61 -13.36
C LYS A 99 -14.26 17.89 -13.25
N TRP A 100 -12.94 17.81 -13.39
CA TRP A 100 -12.05 18.90 -12.99
C TRP A 100 -11.24 19.51 -14.14
N GLY A 101 -11.28 18.89 -15.32
CA GLY A 101 -10.44 19.29 -16.44
C GLY A 101 -8.94 19.08 -16.17
N ASN A 102 -8.13 19.62 -17.04
CA ASN A 102 -6.68 19.41 -17.00
C ASN A 102 -6.02 20.16 -15.83
N ILE A 103 -4.86 19.67 -15.42
CA ILE A 103 -4.04 20.26 -14.37
C ILE A 103 -3.34 21.49 -14.95
N THR A 104 -3.42 22.62 -14.23
CA THR A 104 -2.81 23.88 -14.61
C THR A 104 -1.60 24.21 -13.72
N PRO A 105 -0.67 25.11 -14.15
CA PRO A 105 0.46 25.50 -13.32
C PRO A 105 0.06 26.10 -11.97
N ASP A 106 -1.06 26.84 -11.91
CA ASP A 106 -1.54 27.47 -10.68
C ASP A 106 -1.95 26.47 -9.61
N GLU A 107 -2.38 25.25 -10.01
CA GLU A 107 -2.72 24.18 -9.09
C GLU A 107 -1.47 23.58 -8.41
N LEU A 108 -0.28 23.86 -8.93
CA LEU A 108 0.99 23.33 -8.41
C LEU A 108 1.73 24.32 -7.51
N GLU A 109 1.15 25.51 -7.26
CA GLU A 109 1.77 26.50 -6.37
C GLU A 109 1.86 25.96 -4.93
N THR A 110 3.04 26.15 -4.31
CA THR A 110 3.39 25.63 -2.98
C THR A 110 3.35 26.70 -1.88
N ALA A 111 3.42 27.98 -2.24
CA ALA A 111 3.57 29.10 -1.29
C ALA A 111 2.47 29.18 -0.22
N TRP A 112 1.27 28.70 -0.51
CA TRP A 112 0.11 28.69 0.39
C TRP A 112 -0.10 27.35 1.10
N ARG A 113 0.69 26.33 0.79
CA ARG A 113 0.55 24.98 1.35
C ARG A 113 1.33 24.86 2.66
N GLY A 114 0.92 23.91 3.49
CA GLY A 114 1.61 23.61 4.73
C GLY A 114 2.95 22.91 4.52
N ASP A 115 3.63 22.61 5.63
CA ASP A 115 4.91 21.93 5.63
C ASP A 115 4.82 20.52 5.01
N GLY A 116 5.96 20.02 4.49
CA GLY A 116 6.06 18.70 3.90
C GLY A 116 5.60 18.62 2.45
N ILE A 117 5.54 19.74 1.73
CA ILE A 117 5.22 19.82 0.30
C ILE A 117 6.49 19.95 -0.52
N VAL A 118 6.55 19.23 -1.63
CA VAL A 118 7.61 19.30 -2.62
C VAL A 118 7.00 19.55 -4.00
N ARG A 119 7.53 20.51 -4.74
CA ARG A 119 7.28 20.73 -6.16
C ARG A 119 8.48 20.27 -6.95
N ALA A 120 8.25 19.44 -7.95
CA ALA A 120 9.31 18.84 -8.75
C ALA A 120 8.90 18.75 -10.22
N GLN A 121 9.88 18.58 -11.10
CA GLN A 121 9.65 18.29 -12.50
C GLN A 121 10.51 17.12 -12.97
N ILE A 122 10.01 16.41 -13.96
CA ILE A 122 10.77 15.44 -14.73
C ILE A 122 10.97 16.04 -16.12
N HIS A 123 12.23 16.13 -16.53
CA HIS A 123 12.61 16.60 -17.84
C HIS A 123 13.67 15.68 -18.43
N ASP A 124 13.40 15.13 -19.61
CA ASP A 124 14.28 14.18 -20.31
C ASP A 124 14.80 13.03 -19.41
N ASN A 125 13.89 12.39 -18.69
CA ASN A 125 14.18 11.32 -17.69
C ASN A 125 15.09 11.77 -16.54
N GLN A 126 15.18 13.06 -16.25
CA GLN A 126 15.89 13.59 -15.09
C GLN A 126 14.90 14.24 -14.12
N LEU A 127 15.13 14.08 -12.83
CA LEU A 127 14.30 14.64 -11.76
C LEU A 127 14.93 15.95 -11.23
N TYR A 128 14.15 17.01 -11.17
CA TYR A 128 14.54 18.32 -10.64
C TYR A 128 13.59 18.72 -9.53
N ILE A 129 14.13 19.20 -8.41
CA ILE A 129 13.37 19.73 -7.28
C ILE A 129 13.29 21.24 -7.42
N ILE A 130 12.06 21.75 -7.62
CA ILE A 130 11.79 23.18 -7.82
C ILE A 130 11.68 23.89 -6.49
N ASP A 131 10.91 23.29 -5.56
CA ASP A 131 10.67 23.83 -4.22
C ASP A 131 10.43 22.67 -3.23
N ALA A 132 10.88 22.84 -2.00
CA ALA A 132 10.68 21.89 -0.92
C ALA A 132 10.33 22.66 0.36
N HIS A 133 9.03 22.81 0.62
CA HIS A 133 8.52 23.64 1.70
C HIS A 133 8.34 22.83 2.98
N GLY A 134 8.95 23.30 4.08
CA GLY A 134 8.80 22.74 5.43
C GLY A 134 9.27 21.29 5.56
N VAL A 135 10.27 20.86 4.78
CA VAL A 135 10.83 19.50 4.82
C VAL A 135 12.06 19.38 5.72
N VAL A 136 12.21 20.30 6.68
CA VAL A 136 13.42 20.42 7.51
C VAL A 136 13.32 19.64 8.84
N ASP A 137 12.15 19.17 9.25
CA ASP A 137 11.97 18.45 10.49
C ASP A 137 12.34 16.96 10.36
N HIS A 138 12.48 16.30 11.50
CA HIS A 138 12.88 14.90 11.58
C HIS A 138 11.85 13.90 11.02
N ASN A 139 10.62 14.32 10.76
CA ASN A 139 9.61 13.48 10.13
C ASN A 139 9.55 13.68 8.62
N HIS A 140 9.45 14.94 8.16
CA HIS A 140 9.24 15.24 6.75
C HIS A 140 10.50 15.02 5.90
N ARG A 141 11.66 15.36 6.45
CA ARG A 141 12.93 15.26 5.72
C ARG A 141 13.27 13.82 5.30
N PRO A 142 13.35 12.82 6.20
CA PRO A 142 13.65 11.44 5.80
C PRO A 142 12.59 10.89 4.84
N ARG A 143 11.32 11.23 5.02
CA ARG A 143 10.24 10.81 4.13
C ARG A 143 10.40 11.41 2.73
N THR A 144 10.77 12.69 2.64
CA THR A 144 11.04 13.37 1.37
C THR A 144 12.19 12.71 0.62
N VAL A 145 13.31 12.51 1.31
CA VAL A 145 14.51 11.89 0.73
C VAL A 145 14.19 10.46 0.25
N ALA A 146 13.52 9.66 1.06
CA ALA A 146 13.13 8.30 0.70
C ALA A 146 12.17 8.27 -0.52
N THR A 147 11.17 9.15 -0.56
CA THR A 147 10.23 9.26 -1.69
C THR A 147 10.94 9.66 -2.97
N LEU A 148 11.82 10.66 -2.92
CA LEU A 148 12.58 11.13 -4.07
C LEU A 148 13.56 10.08 -4.57
N HIS A 149 14.24 9.34 -3.69
CA HIS A 149 15.11 8.22 -4.08
C HIS A 149 14.33 7.10 -4.77
N SER A 150 13.16 6.74 -4.26
CA SER A 150 12.29 5.74 -4.88
C SER A 150 11.84 6.17 -6.28
N LEU A 151 11.36 7.39 -6.44
CA LEU A 151 10.97 7.97 -7.72
C LEU A 151 12.15 8.05 -8.69
N HIS A 152 13.29 8.59 -8.26
CA HIS A 152 14.50 8.70 -9.08
C HIS A 152 14.99 7.33 -9.55
N ARG A 153 14.95 6.31 -8.68
CA ARG A 153 15.31 4.93 -9.06
C ARG A 153 14.40 4.40 -10.16
N ALA A 154 13.09 4.64 -10.06
CA ALA A 154 12.11 4.19 -11.06
C ALA A 154 12.31 4.87 -12.42
N ILE A 155 12.73 6.14 -12.42
CA ILE A 155 13.06 6.91 -13.64
C ILE A 155 14.37 6.40 -14.25
N SER A 156 15.44 6.36 -13.46
CA SER A 156 16.82 6.06 -13.92
C SER A 156 16.97 4.62 -14.41
N ALA A 157 16.23 3.67 -13.86
CA ALA A 157 16.28 2.27 -14.29
C ALA A 157 15.51 2.02 -15.60
N PHE A 158 14.69 2.96 -16.03
CA PHE A 158 13.88 2.78 -17.23
C PHE A 158 14.63 3.13 -18.50
N GLN A 159 14.66 2.20 -19.47
CA GLN A 159 15.37 2.40 -20.74
C GLN A 159 14.55 3.20 -21.78
N GLY A 160 13.24 3.36 -21.54
CA GLY A 160 12.36 4.14 -22.40
C GLY A 160 12.33 5.62 -22.04
N LYS A 161 11.58 6.40 -22.82
CA LYS A 161 11.32 7.81 -22.53
C LYS A 161 10.05 7.97 -21.73
N LEU A 162 10.14 8.76 -20.66
CA LEU A 162 9.00 9.23 -19.88
C LEU A 162 8.59 10.63 -20.35
N PRO A 163 7.31 11.00 -20.22
CA PRO A 163 6.87 12.35 -20.53
C PRO A 163 7.44 13.35 -19.54
N ASP A 164 7.66 14.58 -20.03
CA ASP A 164 8.02 15.70 -19.20
C ASP A 164 6.80 16.17 -18.41
N ILE A 165 6.91 16.19 -17.08
CA ILE A 165 5.83 16.60 -16.19
C ILE A 165 6.34 17.53 -15.08
N GLU A 166 5.44 18.33 -14.55
CA GLU A 166 5.64 19.07 -13.31
C GLU A 166 4.54 18.70 -12.33
N PHE A 167 4.88 18.47 -11.07
CA PHE A 167 3.96 17.93 -10.07
C PHE A 167 4.31 18.40 -8.67
N THR A 168 3.34 18.25 -7.75
CA THR A 168 3.57 18.42 -6.33
C THR A 168 3.23 17.14 -5.58
N PHE A 169 3.96 16.89 -4.50
CA PHE A 169 3.62 15.81 -3.57
C PHE A 169 3.75 16.27 -2.12
N THR A 170 3.03 15.60 -1.23
CA THR A 170 3.14 15.81 0.21
C THR A 170 3.67 14.57 0.90
N VAL A 171 4.58 14.78 1.86
CA VAL A 171 5.07 13.71 2.77
C VAL A 171 4.39 13.74 4.14
N HIS A 172 3.39 14.61 4.29
CA HIS A 172 2.55 14.65 5.47
C HIS A 172 1.64 13.42 5.56
N ASP A 173 1.29 12.98 6.76
CA ASP A 173 0.39 11.83 6.98
C ASP A 173 -1.00 12.02 6.33
N ALA A 174 -1.50 13.25 6.30
CA ALA A 174 -2.70 13.62 5.58
C ALA A 174 -2.38 14.76 4.61
N ALA A 175 -2.79 14.63 3.37
CA ALA A 175 -2.87 15.78 2.51
C ALA A 175 -3.92 16.73 3.12
N LEU A 176 -3.47 17.86 3.61
CA LEU A 176 -4.36 18.86 4.21
C LEU A 176 -5.16 19.53 3.10
N PRO A 177 -6.48 19.65 3.24
CA PRO A 177 -7.29 20.38 2.29
C PRO A 177 -6.88 21.84 2.33
N ASP A 178 -6.71 22.46 1.14
CA ASP A 178 -6.72 23.89 1.06
C ASP A 178 -8.13 24.42 1.37
N SER A 179 -8.22 25.67 1.75
CA SER A 179 -9.49 26.34 2.02
C SER A 179 -10.41 26.39 0.79
N ASN A 180 -9.90 26.13 -0.41
CA ASN A 180 -10.60 26.22 -1.68
C ASN A 180 -10.85 24.85 -2.33
N GLY A 181 -10.37 23.75 -1.76
CA GLY A 181 -10.53 22.38 -2.28
C GLY A 181 -9.87 22.13 -3.63
N ASN A 182 -8.85 22.90 -3.99
CA ASN A 182 -8.19 22.86 -5.31
C ASN A 182 -6.90 22.02 -5.34
N GLU A 183 -6.75 21.08 -4.44
CA GLU A 183 -5.50 20.35 -4.24
C GLU A 183 -5.32 19.22 -5.22
N THR A 184 -4.56 19.46 -6.25
CA THR A 184 -3.98 18.43 -7.08
C THR A 184 -2.59 18.13 -6.55
N THR A 185 -2.47 17.00 -5.82
CA THR A 185 -1.21 16.64 -5.18
C THR A 185 -1.07 15.13 -5.10
N TRP A 186 0.15 14.63 -5.14
CA TRP A 186 0.44 13.24 -4.83
C TRP A 186 0.55 13.08 -3.32
N ALA A 187 -0.05 12.05 -2.77
CA ALA A 187 -0.09 11.76 -1.33
C ALA A 187 0.03 10.27 -1.07
N TYR A 188 0.47 9.87 0.12
CA TYR A 188 0.55 8.47 0.52
C TYR A 188 -0.82 7.83 0.71
N THR A 189 -1.80 8.65 1.10
CA THR A 189 -3.13 8.19 1.43
C THR A 189 -4.19 9.23 1.11
N ARG A 190 -5.43 8.76 0.94
CA ARG A 190 -6.62 9.59 0.76
C ARG A 190 -7.84 8.96 1.41
N ARG A 191 -8.85 9.75 1.72
CA ARG A 191 -10.20 9.24 1.96
C ARG A 191 -10.96 9.09 0.64
N GLU A 192 -12.01 8.29 0.64
CA GLU A 192 -12.80 8.04 -0.58
C GLU A 192 -13.28 9.33 -1.26
N HIS A 193 -13.75 10.31 -0.49
CA HIS A 193 -14.23 11.60 -1.00
C HIS A 193 -13.12 12.58 -1.45
N GLN A 194 -11.85 12.30 -1.16
CA GLN A 194 -10.71 13.12 -1.59
C GLN A 194 -10.28 12.71 -3.00
N GLU A 195 -11.14 12.93 -3.97
CA GLU A 195 -10.99 12.41 -5.33
C GLU A 195 -9.88 13.11 -6.14
N LYS A 196 -9.47 14.33 -5.76
CA LYS A 196 -8.39 15.08 -6.43
C LYS A 196 -6.98 14.57 -6.10
N LEU A 197 -6.83 13.85 -4.98
CA LEU A 197 -5.54 13.31 -4.57
C LEU A 197 -5.15 12.11 -5.44
N TRP A 198 -3.88 12.08 -5.79
CA TRP A 198 -3.22 10.96 -6.46
C TRP A 198 -2.45 10.14 -5.46
N LEU A 199 -2.70 8.84 -5.39
CA LEU A 199 -1.99 7.98 -4.47
C LEU A 199 -0.61 7.62 -5.02
N MET A 200 0.42 7.95 -4.28
CA MET A 200 1.81 7.61 -4.58
C MET A 200 2.34 6.52 -3.66
N PRO A 201 3.42 5.81 -4.04
CA PRO A 201 4.14 4.90 -3.15
C PRO A 201 4.59 5.60 -1.87
N ASP A 202 4.37 4.94 -0.74
CA ASP A 202 4.76 5.43 0.58
C ASP A 202 6.27 5.31 0.80
N PHE A 203 6.88 6.29 1.49
CA PHE A 203 8.31 6.33 1.79
C PHE A 203 8.85 5.05 2.43
N GLY A 204 8.01 4.34 3.18
CA GLY A 204 8.39 3.10 3.82
C GLY A 204 8.56 1.91 2.87
N LEU A 205 8.21 2.03 1.58
CA LEU A 205 8.62 1.08 0.54
C LEU A 205 10.10 1.25 0.15
N TRP A 206 10.72 2.36 0.54
CA TRP A 206 12.17 2.54 0.48
C TRP A 206 12.85 2.05 1.75
N GLY A 207 12.53 2.67 2.89
CA GLY A 207 13.06 2.33 4.20
C GLY A 207 12.49 3.23 5.28
N TRP A 208 12.55 2.78 6.53
CA TRP A 208 12.08 3.54 7.69
C TRP A 208 12.99 3.27 8.90
N PRO A 209 14.20 3.87 8.95
CA PRO A 209 15.18 3.59 10.01
C PRO A 209 14.67 3.86 11.43
N ASP A 210 13.78 4.85 11.63
CA ASP A 210 13.21 5.19 12.95
C ASP A 210 12.42 4.04 13.60
N VAL A 211 11.92 3.10 12.80
CA VAL A 211 11.24 1.90 13.27
C VAL A 211 12.06 0.62 13.05
N GLY A 212 13.36 0.78 12.84
CA GLY A 212 14.28 -0.34 12.64
C GLY A 212 14.26 -0.96 11.25
N LEU A 213 13.52 -0.38 10.29
CA LEU A 213 13.48 -0.87 8.92
C LEU A 213 14.58 -0.20 8.09
N ARG A 214 15.67 -0.91 7.86
CA ARG A 214 16.81 -0.40 7.07
C ARG A 214 16.45 -0.25 5.59
N SER A 215 15.80 -1.26 5.00
CA SER A 215 15.33 -1.26 3.63
C SER A 215 14.14 -2.21 3.48
N PHE A 216 13.13 -1.80 2.70
CA PHE A 216 11.99 -2.67 2.40
C PHE A 216 12.40 -3.93 1.60
N ALA A 217 13.31 -3.76 0.64
CA ALA A 217 13.83 -4.88 -0.13
C ALA A 217 14.64 -5.86 0.73
N GLU A 218 15.37 -5.37 1.74
CA GLU A 218 16.07 -6.21 2.70
C GLU A 218 15.09 -6.98 3.58
N LEU A 219 14.02 -6.35 4.05
CA LEU A 219 12.96 -7.05 4.80
C LEU A 219 12.37 -8.22 4.00
N GLN A 220 12.07 -8.00 2.72
CA GLN A 220 11.56 -9.07 1.85
C GLN A 220 12.55 -10.22 1.68
N GLU A 221 13.84 -9.91 1.55
CA GLU A 221 14.91 -10.93 1.48
C GLU A 221 14.98 -11.75 2.76
N VAL A 222 14.96 -11.07 3.91
CA VAL A 222 14.99 -11.75 5.21
C VAL A 222 13.77 -12.64 5.39
N LEU A 223 12.57 -12.15 5.05
CA LEU A 223 11.34 -12.94 5.14
C LEU A 223 11.32 -14.14 4.17
N GLU A 224 11.96 -14.05 3.02
CA GLU A 224 12.03 -15.17 2.08
C GLU A 224 12.91 -16.33 2.62
N HIS A 225 13.91 -16.00 3.45
CA HIS A 225 14.90 -16.98 3.93
C HIS A 225 14.70 -17.40 5.39
N GLU A 226 14.17 -16.54 6.23
CA GLU A 226 14.17 -16.71 7.70
C GLU A 226 12.76 -16.82 8.31
N GLU A 227 11.70 -16.57 7.51
CA GLU A 227 10.34 -16.64 8.06
C GLU A 227 9.90 -18.09 8.24
N ASP A 228 9.41 -18.42 9.43
CA ASP A 228 8.86 -19.72 9.74
C ASP A 228 7.66 -20.09 8.86
N GLU A 229 7.45 -21.40 8.63
CA GLU A 229 6.22 -21.87 8.03
C GLU A 229 5.01 -21.51 8.90
N PHE A 230 3.85 -21.30 8.30
CA PHE A 230 2.66 -20.78 8.99
C PHE A 230 2.31 -21.56 10.27
N VAL A 231 2.44 -22.91 10.22
CA VAL A 231 2.08 -23.79 11.34
C VAL A 231 3.09 -23.78 12.50
N ASP A 232 4.30 -23.31 12.26
CA ASP A 232 5.38 -23.26 13.24
C ASP A 232 5.44 -21.91 13.96
N LYS A 233 4.64 -20.92 13.51
CA LYS A 233 4.54 -19.60 14.11
C LYS A 233 3.79 -19.60 15.44
N GLU A 234 4.03 -18.55 16.26
CA GLU A 234 3.28 -18.32 17.50
C GLU A 234 1.77 -18.16 17.19
N PRO A 235 0.90 -19.01 17.74
CA PRO A 235 -0.53 -19.02 17.41
C PRO A 235 -1.30 -17.91 18.15
N LYS A 236 -0.78 -16.68 18.14
CA LYS A 236 -1.37 -15.50 18.76
C LYS A 236 -1.58 -14.37 17.74
N LEU A 237 -2.49 -13.45 18.11
CA LEU A 237 -2.69 -12.18 17.43
C LEU A 237 -1.75 -11.14 18.02
N VAL A 238 -0.82 -10.65 17.22
CA VAL A 238 0.13 -9.63 17.64
C VAL A 238 -0.28 -8.22 17.19
N TRP A 239 -0.06 -7.26 18.05
CA TRP A 239 -0.12 -5.83 17.73
C TRP A 239 0.73 -5.04 18.72
N ARG A 240 1.43 -4.03 18.21
CA ARG A 240 2.19 -3.05 18.97
C ARG A 240 1.82 -1.64 18.50
N GLY A 241 1.52 -0.73 19.41
CA GLY A 241 1.24 0.65 19.03
C GLY A 241 0.75 1.50 20.18
N SER A 242 0.74 2.82 19.98
CA SER A 242 0.19 3.75 20.95
C SER A 242 -1.32 3.92 20.75
N VAL A 243 -2.07 3.93 21.85
CA VAL A 243 -3.51 4.26 21.86
C VAL A 243 -3.76 5.76 21.98
N ALA A 244 -2.72 6.55 22.22
CA ALA A 244 -2.82 8.01 22.32
C ALA A 244 -3.00 8.70 20.95
N VAL A 245 -2.77 7.99 19.85
CA VAL A 245 -2.86 8.53 18.48
C VAL A 245 -3.93 7.81 17.69
N GLY A 246 -4.53 8.50 16.74
CA GLY A 246 -5.52 7.96 15.80
C GLY A 246 -6.94 7.95 16.35
N SER A 247 -7.81 7.19 15.66
CA SER A 247 -9.17 6.95 16.13
C SER A 247 -9.13 6.16 17.42
N LYS A 248 -9.59 6.79 18.50
CA LYS A 248 -9.63 6.14 19.83
C LYS A 248 -10.41 4.83 19.81
N ASP A 249 -11.53 4.80 19.12
CA ASP A 249 -12.42 3.63 19.05
C ASP A 249 -11.72 2.43 18.41
N VAL A 250 -10.88 2.65 17.39
CA VAL A 250 -10.16 1.58 16.70
C VAL A 250 -9.11 0.92 17.60
N ARG A 251 -8.17 1.70 18.15
CA ARG A 251 -7.04 1.14 18.90
C ARG A 251 -7.43 0.70 20.30
N HIS A 252 -8.30 1.46 20.98
CA HIS A 252 -8.86 1.03 22.25
C HIS A 252 -9.73 -0.20 22.09
N GLY A 253 -10.58 -0.26 21.03
CA GLY A 253 -11.38 -1.43 20.74
C GLY A 253 -10.54 -2.69 20.57
N LEU A 254 -9.44 -2.64 19.81
CA LEU A 254 -8.52 -3.76 19.68
C LEU A 254 -7.95 -4.20 21.04
N VAL A 255 -7.44 -3.25 21.84
CA VAL A 255 -6.83 -3.54 23.15
C VAL A 255 -7.86 -4.13 24.11
N ASP A 256 -9.04 -3.52 24.23
CA ASP A 256 -10.08 -3.93 25.18
C ASP A 256 -10.63 -5.32 24.84
N HIS A 257 -10.89 -5.60 23.57
CA HIS A 257 -11.41 -6.91 23.14
C HIS A 257 -10.35 -8.03 23.13
N SER A 258 -9.06 -7.67 23.22
CA SER A 258 -7.93 -8.61 23.32
C SER A 258 -7.51 -8.90 24.75
N LYS A 259 -7.90 -8.07 25.70
CA LYS A 259 -7.45 -8.14 27.09
C LYS A 259 -7.79 -9.48 27.74
N GLY A 260 -6.79 -10.15 28.31
CA GLY A 260 -6.94 -11.41 29.04
C GLY A 260 -7.28 -12.63 28.14
N LYS A 261 -7.17 -12.52 26.84
CA LYS A 261 -7.38 -13.63 25.90
C LYS A 261 -6.10 -14.42 25.71
N SER A 262 -6.18 -15.75 25.74
CA SER A 262 -5.02 -16.64 25.55
C SER A 262 -4.36 -16.53 24.17
N TRP A 263 -5.14 -16.17 23.15
CA TRP A 263 -4.66 -15.95 21.78
C TRP A 263 -4.09 -14.55 21.55
N SER A 264 -4.01 -13.68 22.57
CA SER A 264 -3.63 -12.27 22.37
C SER A 264 -2.20 -12.01 22.82
N ASP A 265 -1.43 -11.35 21.95
CA ASP A 265 -0.22 -10.60 22.28
C ASP A 265 -0.36 -9.15 21.76
N VAL A 266 -1.45 -8.50 22.16
CA VAL A 266 -1.76 -7.11 21.87
C VAL A 266 -1.25 -6.24 22.99
N GLN A 267 -0.26 -5.37 22.73
CA GLN A 267 0.38 -4.53 23.74
C GLN A 267 0.47 -3.08 23.30
N THR A 268 0.22 -2.17 24.24
CA THR A 268 0.35 -0.73 24.02
C THR A 268 1.79 -0.28 24.22
N LEU A 269 2.21 0.66 23.35
CA LEU A 269 3.49 1.35 23.44
C LEU A 269 3.29 2.76 24.00
N ASP A 270 4.10 3.10 25.00
CA ASP A 270 4.22 4.45 25.54
C ASP A 270 5.58 5.02 25.14
N TRP A 271 5.56 5.89 24.13
CA TRP A 271 6.77 6.49 23.58
C TRP A 271 7.52 7.41 24.54
N ALA A 272 6.86 7.86 25.63
CA ALA A 272 7.51 8.63 26.69
C ALA A 272 8.23 7.75 27.70
N ASN A 273 8.01 6.43 27.67
CA ASN A 273 8.58 5.47 28.61
C ASN A 273 9.57 4.53 27.92
N SER A 274 10.87 4.83 28.02
CA SER A 274 11.93 4.06 27.38
C SER A 274 11.95 2.58 27.78
N THR A 275 11.64 2.25 29.04
CA THR A 275 11.57 0.86 29.51
C THR A 275 10.42 0.11 28.82
N ASN A 276 9.25 0.74 28.70
CA ASN A 276 8.12 0.16 27.99
C ASN A 276 8.47 -0.12 26.52
N ILE A 277 9.16 0.81 25.85
CA ILE A 277 9.59 0.64 24.46
C ILE A 277 10.62 -0.48 24.36
N GLN A 278 11.63 -0.50 25.22
CA GLN A 278 12.69 -1.53 25.19
C GLN A 278 12.14 -2.95 25.37
N GLU A 279 11.13 -3.12 26.22
CA GLU A 279 10.57 -4.42 26.55
C GLU A 279 9.51 -4.90 25.54
N ARG A 280 8.81 -3.99 24.87
CA ARG A 280 7.59 -4.32 24.09
C ARG A 280 7.66 -4.03 22.60
N LEU A 281 8.57 -3.16 22.18
CA LEU A 281 8.69 -2.85 20.77
C LEU A 281 9.17 -4.10 20.01
N LEU A 282 8.42 -4.46 18.98
CA LEU A 282 8.81 -5.48 18.00
C LEU A 282 9.24 -4.82 16.71
N SER A 283 10.27 -5.38 16.09
CA SER A 283 10.61 -5.01 14.71
C SER A 283 9.48 -5.38 13.75
N MET A 284 9.50 -4.84 12.53
CA MET A 284 8.51 -5.22 11.51
C MET A 284 8.64 -6.70 11.13
N GLN A 285 9.86 -7.24 11.17
CA GLN A 285 10.13 -8.66 10.94
C GLN A 285 9.55 -9.54 12.05
N ASP A 286 9.69 -9.15 13.34
CA ASP A 286 9.22 -9.94 14.46
C ASP A 286 7.69 -10.12 14.47
N HIS A 287 6.93 -9.19 13.87
CA HIS A 287 5.50 -9.39 13.67
C HIS A 287 5.20 -10.60 12.81
N CYS A 288 6.08 -10.94 11.87
CA CYS A 288 5.91 -12.09 10.98
C CYS A 288 6.14 -13.45 11.67
N SER A 289 6.64 -13.49 12.91
CA SER A 289 6.74 -14.72 13.71
C SER A 289 5.41 -15.18 14.30
N TYR A 290 4.33 -14.44 14.10
CA TYR A 290 2.99 -14.74 14.61
C TYR A 290 2.06 -15.22 13.50
N MET A 291 1.18 -16.19 13.81
CA MET A 291 0.16 -16.65 12.85
C MET A 291 -0.83 -15.54 12.47
N PHE A 292 -1.12 -14.63 13.41
CA PHE A 292 -2.14 -13.59 13.24
C PHE A 292 -1.56 -12.21 13.56
N VAL A 293 -1.81 -11.25 12.67
CA VAL A 293 -1.35 -9.87 12.81
C VAL A 293 -2.52 -8.91 12.73
N ALA A 294 -2.56 -7.87 13.57
CA ALA A 294 -3.64 -6.90 13.58
C ALA A 294 -3.23 -5.57 12.94
N GLN A 295 -4.08 -5.05 12.06
CA GLN A 295 -3.98 -3.72 11.48
C GLN A 295 -4.92 -2.75 12.18
N THR A 296 -4.40 -1.57 12.50
CA THR A 296 -5.19 -0.41 12.95
C THR A 296 -4.71 0.83 12.24
N GLU A 297 -5.64 1.68 11.85
CA GLU A 297 -5.30 3.03 11.41
C GLU A 297 -4.68 3.86 12.55
N GLY A 298 -3.91 4.88 12.17
CA GLY A 298 -3.34 5.90 13.06
C GLY A 298 -4.18 7.18 13.06
N ASN A 299 -3.51 8.33 13.03
CA ASN A 299 -4.18 9.61 12.77
C ASN A 299 -4.80 9.65 11.36
N THR A 300 -4.16 8.95 10.44
CA THR A 300 -4.63 8.63 9.10
C THR A 300 -4.43 7.13 8.86
N TYR A 301 -3.82 6.73 7.75
CA TYR A 301 -3.42 5.34 7.52
C TYR A 301 -2.40 4.86 8.56
N SER A 302 -1.97 3.65 8.46
CA SER A 302 -0.83 3.14 9.23
C SER A 302 0.22 2.58 8.28
N GLY A 303 1.37 3.22 8.23
CA GLY A 303 2.51 2.78 7.42
C GLY A 303 2.99 1.34 7.70
N ARG A 304 2.44 0.68 8.71
CA ARG A 304 2.71 -0.72 9.04
C ARG A 304 2.04 -1.70 8.08
N LEU A 305 0.89 -1.35 7.49
CA LEU A 305 0.05 -2.30 6.73
C LEU A 305 0.84 -3.03 5.65
N LYS A 306 1.66 -2.33 4.87
CA LYS A 306 2.48 -2.94 3.84
C LYS A 306 3.47 -4.01 4.36
N TYR A 307 3.98 -3.83 5.57
CA TYR A 307 4.87 -4.83 6.20
C TYR A 307 4.09 -6.05 6.66
N LEU A 308 2.93 -5.85 7.30
CA LEU A 308 2.06 -6.95 7.74
C LEU A 308 1.55 -7.77 6.55
N LEU A 309 1.29 -7.14 5.40
CA LEU A 309 0.91 -7.82 4.15
C LEU A 309 2.08 -8.60 3.51
N ASN A 310 3.31 -8.36 3.93
CA ASN A 310 4.47 -9.13 3.53
C ASN A 310 4.69 -10.38 4.41
N CYS A 311 4.11 -10.45 5.61
CA CYS A 311 4.19 -11.63 6.45
C CYS A 311 3.36 -12.79 5.84
N HIS A 312 3.86 -14.02 5.97
CA HIS A 312 3.07 -15.23 5.76
C HIS A 312 2.19 -15.46 7.00
N SER A 313 1.29 -14.54 7.27
CA SER A 313 0.42 -14.48 8.44
C SER A 313 -0.98 -14.02 8.04
N VAL A 314 -1.98 -14.31 8.86
CA VAL A 314 -3.34 -13.84 8.61
C VAL A 314 -3.50 -12.44 9.16
N LEU A 315 -3.76 -11.49 8.29
CA LEU A 315 -4.06 -10.12 8.68
C LEU A 315 -5.52 -9.99 9.15
N PHE A 316 -5.72 -9.44 10.35
CA PHE A 316 -7.02 -8.96 10.85
C PHE A 316 -7.06 -7.45 10.66
N SER A 317 -8.00 -6.95 9.86
CA SER A 317 -8.15 -5.53 9.59
C SER A 317 -9.60 -5.09 9.74
N HIS A 318 -9.82 -3.95 10.39
CA HIS A 318 -11.09 -3.26 10.35
C HIS A 318 -11.35 -2.62 8.97
N ASP A 319 -12.56 -2.12 8.73
CA ASP A 319 -12.86 -1.34 7.53
C ASP A 319 -12.00 -0.06 7.54
N LEU A 320 -11.15 0.07 6.53
CA LEU A 320 -10.20 1.18 6.41
C LEU A 320 -10.90 2.40 5.81
N GLU A 321 -10.67 3.57 6.40
CA GLU A 321 -11.14 4.86 5.88
C GLU A 321 -10.10 5.58 5.05
N TRP A 322 -8.83 5.27 5.29
CA TRP A 322 -7.69 5.82 4.59
C TRP A 322 -7.15 4.81 3.60
N LEU A 323 -7.22 5.17 2.33
CA LEU A 323 -6.85 4.30 1.21
C LEU A 323 -5.39 4.53 0.83
N GLU A 324 -4.68 3.45 0.58
CA GLU A 324 -3.36 3.42 -0.07
C GLU A 324 -3.49 2.73 -1.43
N LEU A 325 -2.52 2.89 -2.29
CA LEU A 325 -2.54 2.48 -3.69
C LEU A 325 -2.88 0.99 -3.93
N TYR A 326 -2.69 0.12 -2.94
CA TYR A 326 -2.88 -1.34 -3.06
C TYR A 326 -4.12 -1.86 -2.31
N HIS A 327 -4.91 -1.02 -1.62
CA HIS A 327 -6.05 -1.47 -0.80
C HIS A 327 -7.12 -2.22 -1.60
N HIS A 328 -7.33 -1.90 -2.87
CA HIS A 328 -8.26 -2.60 -3.74
C HIS A 328 -7.89 -4.07 -4.01
N LEU A 329 -6.63 -4.46 -3.75
CA LEU A 329 -6.14 -5.82 -3.83
C LEU A 329 -6.43 -6.64 -2.56
N MET A 330 -6.88 -6.00 -1.48
CA MET A 330 -7.31 -6.66 -0.26
C MET A 330 -8.69 -7.30 -0.46
N LYS A 331 -8.75 -8.63 -0.36
CA LYS A 331 -9.98 -9.42 -0.57
C LYS A 331 -10.43 -10.03 0.75
N LYS A 332 -11.61 -9.58 1.25
CA LYS A 332 -12.19 -10.03 2.52
C LYS A 332 -12.92 -11.37 2.45
N SER A 333 -13.15 -11.91 1.25
CA SER A 333 -13.92 -13.13 1.02
C SER A 333 -13.62 -13.72 -0.35
N GLY A 334 -14.13 -14.93 -0.61
CA GLY A 334 -13.96 -15.64 -1.87
C GLY A 334 -12.69 -16.49 -1.90
N PRO A 335 -12.37 -17.10 -3.06
CA PRO A 335 -11.23 -18.02 -3.20
C PRO A 335 -9.88 -17.33 -2.96
N ASP A 336 -9.80 -16.04 -3.26
CA ASP A 336 -8.59 -15.21 -3.15
C ASP A 336 -8.57 -14.37 -1.87
N GLN A 337 -9.41 -14.72 -0.87
CA GLN A 337 -9.41 -14.05 0.43
C GLN A 337 -7.99 -13.99 0.99
N ASN A 338 -7.51 -12.79 1.30
CA ASN A 338 -6.14 -12.53 1.76
C ASN A 338 -6.04 -11.73 3.07
N TYR A 339 -7.18 -11.46 3.71
CA TYR A 339 -7.25 -10.94 5.08
C TYR A 339 -8.60 -11.29 5.70
N ILE A 340 -8.70 -11.11 7.02
CA ILE A 340 -9.95 -11.26 7.76
C ILE A 340 -10.44 -9.87 8.17
N ARG A 341 -11.64 -9.53 7.67
CA ARG A 341 -12.32 -8.31 8.07
C ARG A 341 -12.90 -8.47 9.47
N VAL A 342 -12.69 -7.48 10.32
CA VAL A 342 -13.37 -7.30 11.60
C VAL A 342 -14.08 -5.96 11.62
N LYS A 343 -15.02 -5.76 12.55
CA LYS A 343 -15.67 -4.47 12.75
C LYS A 343 -14.65 -3.41 13.16
N ARG A 344 -14.94 -2.15 12.85
CA ARG A 344 -14.04 -1.02 13.13
C ARG A 344 -13.71 -0.88 14.62
N ASP A 345 -14.66 -1.18 15.50
CA ASP A 345 -14.51 -1.18 16.95
C ASP A 345 -13.95 -2.50 17.51
N PHE A 346 -13.60 -3.46 16.66
CA PHE A 346 -13.14 -4.81 17.02
C PHE A 346 -14.11 -5.61 17.90
N SER A 347 -15.39 -5.23 17.98
CA SER A 347 -16.38 -5.91 18.85
C SER A 347 -16.62 -7.39 18.48
N ASP A 348 -16.33 -7.80 17.25
CA ASP A 348 -16.42 -9.18 16.76
C ASP A 348 -15.08 -9.94 16.74
N LEU A 349 -13.98 -9.29 17.19
CA LEU A 349 -12.64 -9.88 17.17
C LEU A 349 -12.56 -11.18 17.96
N ALA A 350 -13.08 -11.20 19.18
CA ALA A 350 -12.98 -12.39 20.05
C ALA A 350 -13.64 -13.62 19.41
N SER A 351 -14.85 -13.49 18.87
CA SER A 351 -15.54 -14.59 18.20
C SER A 351 -14.85 -15.04 16.93
N THR A 352 -14.23 -14.12 16.22
CA THR A 352 -13.46 -14.39 14.99
C THR A 352 -12.15 -15.11 15.34
N MET A 353 -11.42 -14.66 16.36
CA MET A 353 -10.21 -15.32 16.83
C MET A 353 -10.50 -16.72 17.41
N ASP A 354 -11.59 -16.88 18.19
CA ASP A 354 -12.00 -18.19 18.70
C ASP A 354 -12.26 -19.22 17.58
N ARG A 355 -12.66 -18.74 16.39
CA ARG A 355 -12.79 -19.59 15.22
C ARG A 355 -11.42 -19.96 14.61
N PHE A 356 -10.56 -18.96 14.33
CA PHE A 356 -9.34 -19.16 13.57
C PHE A 356 -8.17 -19.70 14.41
N SER A 357 -8.18 -19.53 15.73
CA SER A 357 -7.17 -20.10 16.65
C SER A 357 -7.36 -21.60 16.92
N ARG A 358 -8.44 -22.20 16.44
CA ARG A 358 -8.65 -23.67 16.58
C ARG A 358 -7.80 -24.42 15.55
N PRO A 359 -7.04 -25.45 15.96
CA PRO A 359 -6.21 -26.23 15.05
C PRO A 359 -6.98 -26.79 13.83
N ALA A 360 -8.26 -27.14 14.01
CA ALA A 360 -9.12 -27.61 12.92
C ALA A 360 -9.32 -26.58 11.78
N ASN A 361 -9.08 -25.30 12.03
CA ASN A 361 -9.23 -24.21 11.05
C ASN A 361 -7.88 -23.66 10.53
N TYR A 362 -6.75 -24.23 10.95
CA TYR A 362 -5.43 -23.74 10.54
C TYR A 362 -5.22 -23.85 9.02
N LEU A 363 -5.74 -24.87 8.36
CA LEU A 363 -5.66 -24.97 6.89
C LEU A 363 -6.39 -23.81 6.19
N GLN A 364 -7.53 -23.36 6.74
CA GLN A 364 -8.24 -22.21 6.20
C GLN A 364 -7.44 -20.92 6.46
N ALA A 365 -6.89 -20.75 7.66
CA ALA A 365 -6.05 -19.63 8.03
C ALA A 365 -4.80 -19.56 7.14
N GLN A 366 -4.11 -20.68 6.97
CA GLN A 366 -2.93 -20.79 6.09
C GLN A 366 -3.25 -20.40 4.65
N LYS A 367 -4.38 -20.86 4.10
CA LYS A 367 -4.80 -20.47 2.74
C LYS A 367 -4.95 -18.95 2.61
N ILE A 368 -5.48 -18.25 3.63
CA ILE A 368 -5.61 -16.81 3.64
C ILE A 368 -4.22 -16.14 3.67
N ALA A 369 -3.32 -16.64 4.50
CA ALA A 369 -1.93 -16.18 4.58
C ALA A 369 -1.17 -16.43 3.26
N ASP A 370 -1.34 -17.60 2.62
CA ASP A 370 -0.78 -17.94 1.31
C ASP A 370 -1.27 -16.96 0.23
N ASN A 371 -2.56 -16.63 0.23
CA ASN A 371 -3.13 -15.66 -0.70
C ASN A 371 -2.55 -14.27 -0.47
N ALA A 372 -2.37 -13.84 0.79
CA ALA A 372 -1.75 -12.57 1.13
C ALA A 372 -0.29 -12.51 0.62
N ARG A 373 0.51 -13.54 0.94
CA ARG A 373 1.90 -13.64 0.48
C ARG A 373 2.01 -13.57 -1.04
N ARG A 374 1.22 -14.39 -1.77
CA ARG A 374 1.22 -14.38 -3.25
C ARG A 374 0.80 -13.06 -3.84
N THR A 375 -0.22 -12.40 -3.24
CA THR A 375 -0.72 -11.12 -3.75
C THR A 375 0.26 -10.00 -3.47
N PHE A 376 0.74 -9.88 -2.25
CA PHE A 376 1.49 -8.70 -1.81
C PHE A 376 3.00 -8.90 -1.91
N ARG A 377 3.61 -9.81 -1.13
CA ARG A 377 5.07 -10.01 -1.11
C ARG A 377 5.61 -10.47 -2.47
N GLU A 378 4.93 -11.43 -3.09
CA GLU A 378 5.43 -12.06 -4.31
C GLU A 378 4.99 -11.33 -5.59
N ARG A 379 4.17 -10.28 -5.48
CA ARG A 379 3.68 -9.56 -6.67
C ARG A 379 3.58 -8.05 -6.45
N TYR A 380 2.52 -7.55 -5.85
CA TYR A 380 2.13 -6.13 -5.91
C TYR A 380 2.88 -5.19 -4.98
N LEU A 381 3.57 -5.69 -3.96
CA LEU A 381 4.47 -4.92 -3.10
C LEU A 381 5.95 -5.23 -3.36
N THR A 382 6.29 -5.77 -4.52
CA THR A 382 7.69 -5.92 -4.92
C THR A 382 8.30 -4.57 -5.33
N PRO A 383 9.62 -4.36 -5.20
CA PRO A 383 10.29 -3.18 -5.70
C PRO A 383 10.09 -2.93 -7.21
N ALA A 384 9.92 -3.99 -8.00
CA ALA A 384 9.57 -3.89 -9.41
C ALA A 384 8.15 -3.31 -9.61
N ALA A 385 7.17 -3.73 -8.80
CA ALA A 385 5.81 -3.18 -8.83
C ALA A 385 5.81 -1.69 -8.47
N GLU A 386 6.57 -1.29 -7.46
CA GLU A 386 6.73 0.12 -7.07
C GLU A 386 7.28 0.96 -8.23
N ALA A 387 8.35 0.50 -8.89
CA ALA A 387 8.93 1.20 -10.03
C ALA A 387 7.96 1.29 -11.22
N CYS A 388 7.21 0.21 -11.50
CA CYS A 388 6.16 0.22 -12.52
C CYS A 388 5.04 1.23 -12.17
N TYR A 389 4.63 1.29 -10.90
CA TYR A 389 3.62 2.23 -10.43
C TYR A 389 4.05 3.68 -10.60
N TRP A 390 5.28 4.04 -10.21
CA TRP A 390 5.83 5.39 -10.41
C TRP A 390 5.78 5.81 -11.87
N ARG A 391 6.23 4.95 -12.79
CA ARG A 391 6.21 5.25 -14.22
C ARG A 391 4.81 5.37 -14.81
N ALA A 392 3.89 4.51 -14.38
CA ALA A 392 2.49 4.63 -14.78
C ALA A 392 1.86 5.94 -14.25
N MET A 393 2.21 6.34 -13.02
CA MET A 393 1.75 7.59 -12.43
C MET A 393 2.24 8.82 -13.20
N ILE A 394 3.51 8.83 -13.62
CA ILE A 394 4.09 9.88 -14.48
C ILE A 394 3.31 9.98 -15.80
N ARG A 395 3.01 8.85 -16.45
CA ARG A 395 2.24 8.83 -17.70
C ARG A 395 0.80 9.29 -17.50
N GLY A 396 0.11 8.72 -16.50
CA GLY A 396 -1.27 9.12 -16.21
C GLY A 396 -1.40 10.61 -15.86
N TRP A 397 -0.41 11.16 -15.14
CA TRP A 397 -0.36 12.60 -14.88
C TRP A 397 -0.20 13.41 -16.15
N SER A 398 0.68 13.00 -17.06
CA SER A 398 0.91 13.69 -18.32
C SER A 398 -0.31 13.72 -19.24
N GLU A 399 -1.22 12.74 -19.13
CA GLU A 399 -2.46 12.71 -19.91
C GLU A 399 -3.44 13.84 -19.55
N VAL A 400 -3.30 14.40 -18.35
CA VAL A 400 -4.20 15.43 -17.82
C VAL A 400 -3.46 16.73 -17.44
N GLN A 401 -2.18 16.84 -17.75
CA GLN A 401 -1.40 18.06 -17.62
C GLN A 401 -1.59 18.93 -18.86
N ASP A 402 -2.06 20.17 -18.70
CA ASP A 402 -2.41 21.08 -19.79
C ASP A 402 -1.31 22.11 -20.14
N PHE A 403 -0.08 21.78 -19.82
CA PHE A 403 1.04 22.67 -20.08
C PHE A 403 2.33 21.85 -20.29
N GLN A 404 3.28 22.46 -20.98
CA GLN A 404 4.65 21.95 -21.03
C GLN A 404 5.45 22.57 -19.89
N PRO A 405 6.09 21.78 -19.03
CA PRO A 405 6.93 22.32 -17.96
C PRO A 405 8.03 23.21 -18.53
N GLU A 406 8.18 24.41 -17.96
CA GLU A 406 9.28 25.29 -18.31
C GLU A 406 10.56 24.78 -17.63
N PHE A 407 11.49 24.27 -18.45
CA PHE A 407 12.76 23.77 -17.95
C PHE A 407 13.79 24.88 -17.67
N TRP A 408 13.72 25.97 -18.43
CA TRP A 408 14.68 27.05 -18.32
C TRP A 408 14.09 28.25 -17.59
N GLU A 409 14.85 28.80 -16.63
CA GLU A 409 14.54 30.09 -16.00
C GLU A 409 15.61 31.14 -16.31
N GLU A 410 15.20 32.39 -16.42
CA GLU A 410 16.11 33.53 -16.56
C GLU A 410 16.48 34.07 -15.17
N VAL A 411 17.77 34.14 -14.90
CA VAL A 411 18.30 34.64 -13.63
C VAL A 411 19.30 35.76 -13.88
N THR A 412 19.28 36.74 -13.00
CA THR A 412 20.31 37.76 -12.99
C THR A 412 21.42 37.37 -12.05
N GLU A 413 22.60 37.13 -12.59
CA GLU A 413 23.79 36.79 -11.81
C GLU A 413 24.91 37.78 -12.01
N TYR A 414 25.71 38.01 -10.95
CA TYR A 414 26.91 38.86 -11.07
C TYR A 414 28.03 38.07 -11.73
N ASP A 415 28.40 38.46 -12.95
CA ASP A 415 29.54 37.90 -13.68
C ASP A 415 30.85 38.42 -13.10
N LYS A 416 31.56 37.60 -12.39
CA LYS A 416 32.85 37.93 -11.72
C LYS A 416 33.95 38.32 -12.74
N VAL A 417 33.88 37.84 -13.98
CA VAL A 417 34.84 38.16 -15.04
C VAL A 417 34.48 39.50 -15.69
N LYS A 418 33.22 39.68 -16.05
CA LYS A 418 32.72 40.92 -16.66
C LYS A 418 32.46 42.06 -15.66
N LYS A 419 32.50 41.72 -14.34
CA LYS A 419 32.23 42.66 -13.21
C LYS A 419 30.91 43.43 -13.33
N LYS A 420 29.87 42.73 -13.79
CA LYS A 420 28.54 43.31 -13.95
C LYS A 420 27.46 42.23 -13.85
N GLU A 421 26.25 42.66 -13.57
CA GLU A 421 25.08 41.77 -13.66
C GLU A 421 24.82 41.38 -15.12
N VAL A 422 24.53 40.09 -15.34
CA VAL A 422 24.20 39.53 -16.64
C VAL A 422 22.98 38.62 -16.50
N GLN A 423 22.13 38.63 -17.51
CA GLN A 423 21.06 37.65 -17.64
C GLN A 423 21.65 36.33 -18.12
N LYS A 424 21.29 35.27 -17.43
CA LYS A 424 21.66 33.90 -17.80
C LYS A 424 20.43 33.01 -17.76
N ARG A 425 20.46 31.98 -18.57
CA ARG A 425 19.48 30.88 -18.48
C ARG A 425 20.11 29.73 -17.73
N LYS A 426 19.38 29.19 -16.75
CA LYS A 426 19.75 27.98 -16.04
C LYS A 426 18.56 27.01 -15.97
N PRO A 427 18.80 25.71 -15.77
CA PRO A 427 17.72 24.79 -15.47
C PRO A 427 16.95 25.23 -14.22
N ARG A 428 15.63 25.14 -14.29
CA ARG A 428 14.72 25.47 -13.18
C ARG A 428 14.75 24.34 -12.14
N GLY A 429 15.02 24.69 -10.91
CA GLY A 429 15.17 23.77 -9.81
C GLY A 429 16.54 23.12 -9.70
N ALA A 430 16.77 22.37 -8.63
CA ALA A 430 17.97 21.62 -8.37
C ALA A 430 17.87 20.19 -8.94
N PRO A 431 18.88 19.68 -9.66
CA PRO A 431 18.87 18.27 -10.04
C PRO A 431 18.88 17.40 -8.78
N PHE A 432 18.14 16.28 -8.83
CA PHE A 432 17.94 15.41 -7.68
C PHE A 432 19.26 14.97 -7.02
N GLU A 433 20.29 14.68 -7.82
CA GLU A 433 21.59 14.25 -7.31
C GLU A 433 22.23 15.30 -6.40
N SER A 434 22.16 16.56 -6.79
CA SER A 434 22.67 17.68 -5.96
C SER A 434 21.78 17.90 -4.73
N TYR A 435 20.47 17.86 -4.91
CA TYR A 435 19.51 18.00 -3.81
C TYR A 435 19.72 16.92 -2.75
N ALA A 436 19.81 15.65 -3.14
CA ALA A 436 19.99 14.53 -2.22
C ALA A 436 21.33 14.65 -1.44
N ILE A 437 22.43 15.00 -2.11
CA ILE A 437 23.73 15.18 -1.45
C ILE A 437 23.67 16.33 -0.43
N MET A 438 23.08 17.44 -0.79
CA MET A 438 22.97 18.60 0.12
C MET A 438 22.12 18.27 1.34
N GLU A 439 20.98 17.59 1.14
CA GLU A 439 20.13 17.15 2.23
C GLU A 439 20.84 16.16 3.16
N GLU A 440 21.57 15.19 2.64
CA GLU A 440 22.30 14.20 3.43
C GLU A 440 23.48 14.84 4.20
N VAL A 441 24.24 15.73 3.56
CA VAL A 441 25.38 16.43 4.19
C VAL A 441 24.89 17.37 5.28
N ASP A 442 23.86 18.15 5.02
CA ASP A 442 23.31 19.09 5.99
C ASP A 442 22.80 18.38 7.26
N TRP A 443 22.27 17.17 7.13
CA TRP A 443 21.87 16.35 8.28
C TRP A 443 23.03 16.01 9.20
N GLN A 444 24.23 15.79 8.65
CA GLN A 444 25.43 15.39 9.41
C GLN A 444 26.24 16.56 9.93
N LEU A 445 26.08 17.76 9.35
CA LEU A 445 26.86 18.93 9.74
C LEU A 445 26.35 19.55 11.06
N PRO A 446 27.25 19.94 11.99
CA PRO A 446 26.87 20.73 13.14
C PRO A 446 26.19 22.03 12.72
N ALA A 447 25.19 22.49 13.50
CA ALA A 447 24.39 23.68 13.18
C ALA A 447 25.21 24.94 12.84
N LYS A 448 26.47 25.05 13.34
CA LYS A 448 27.41 26.14 13.01
C LYS A 448 27.98 26.04 11.61
N ALA A 449 28.19 24.84 11.08
CA ALA A 449 28.72 24.64 9.74
C ALA A 449 27.66 24.83 8.66
N ARG A 450 26.39 24.59 8.98
CA ARG A 450 25.24 24.84 8.08
C ARG A 450 25.13 26.29 7.64
N LYS A 451 25.40 27.23 8.58
CA LYS A 451 25.34 28.67 8.29
C LYS A 451 26.42 29.14 7.32
N MET A 452 27.55 28.47 7.27
CA MET A 452 28.65 28.84 6.38
C MET A 452 28.46 28.38 4.93
N CYS A 453 27.62 27.34 4.69
CA CYS A 453 27.34 26.84 3.34
C CYS A 453 26.19 27.57 2.64
N ILE A 454 25.39 28.33 3.39
CA ILE A 454 24.22 29.07 2.85
C ILE A 454 24.57 30.54 2.52
N ASP A 455 25.61 31.09 3.15
CA ASP A 455 26.01 32.50 3.00
C ASP A 455 27.15 32.70 1.97
N GLU A 456 27.60 31.66 1.24
CA GLU A 456 28.49 31.73 0.08
C GLU A 456 27.74 31.54 -1.25
#